data_04ef88db397a96f5de7e3bbefebc9b52
#
_entry.id   04ef88db397a96f5de7e3bbefebc9b52
#
_cell.length_a   1.000
_cell.length_b   1.000
_cell.length_c   1.000
_cell.angle_alpha   90.00
_cell.angle_beta   90.00
_cell.angle_gamma   90.00
#
_symmetry.space_group_name_H-M   'P 1'
#
loop_
_entity.id
_entity.type
_entity.pdbx_description
1 polymer ?
#
loop_
_entity_poly.entity_id
_entity_poly.type
_entity_poly.pdbx_seq_one_letter_code
_entity_poly.pdbx_strand_id
1 'polypeptide(L)'
;MLQSAPYLISNYQLLITNHFQEEEKIMGRLTGAKLTGTGGQLLIAQAKAAGVRYLFTNPGSAEAAFFDALVDEPSIQLIMGLHEGIVIGMADGYFKASGEAPFVNIHTIAGTGQMAGQLYNAFRDGTPMVVTAGLLDNERYGDLAGLAASPGFSQKDVNRQFTKMSWEIRNPQAIPLAVRRAFKVATAPPTAPTYTAFADYALETKNVEGLIYPRDQFSIDGASRPDPKAIEQLAAMLLTCRQPMFFVGDEVWRMGAQADVLELAEYLGAAVTMGSDSHRNFPTHHAQFLGTSRFATNLPDCDLFVSFGGKTTSWVFNDSEMNWPTADKTAAIGMDPDQMGRTYPLDLAIIANVKVATRALIDALQSNGHGAKLETARSARQEDIGTRVAARKAETEATLKKNFNATPIHPLRLSYELEKTLEGGTIFLSEQFTADYSPLSFGFRASQNEKVWIGTTGGSLGWGLGAAIGAKIAKPSTPVVLNIGDGSVMYSASAFWSMARYNVPVTTVVWNNHNYQTVRNAFYRLDGSAKKKEQYPGMFLGDPAIDFSLLAKSQGVSGERVTEPDAIASALKRGLDAQQRGEPYVIEVVITRVGGGAASTWHQKFNLALEGAN
;
A
#
# COMPACT_ATOMS: atom_id res chain seq x y z
N MET A 1 41.67 -5.97 65.86
CA MET A 1 40.41 -5.60 65.21
C MET A 1 40.49 -4.19 64.67
N LEU A 2 40.96 -3.97 63.46
CA LEU A 2 40.86 -2.71 62.68
C LEU A 2 41.67 -2.86 61.39
N GLN A 3 41.14 -3.75 60.45
CA GLN A 3 41.71 -3.90 59.11
C GLN A 3 40.61 -4.13 58.00
N SER A 4 39.39 -3.67 58.24
CA SER A 4 38.30 -3.85 57.24
C SER A 4 37.63 -2.54 56.73
N ALA A 5 38.15 -1.38 57.08
CA ALA A 5 37.58 -0.08 56.70
C ALA A 5 37.89 0.42 55.27
N PRO A 6 39.02 0.12 54.60
CA PRO A 6 39.30 0.66 53.27
C PRO A 6 38.48 0.02 52.13
N TYR A 7 38.03 -1.22 52.26
CA TYR A 7 37.28 -1.94 51.19
C TYR A 7 35.80 -1.53 51.06
N LEU A 8 35.20 -1.09 52.15
CA LEU A 8 33.80 -0.60 52.15
C LEU A 8 33.66 0.80 51.54
N ILE A 9 34.68 1.67 51.77
CA ILE A 9 34.67 3.03 51.24
C ILE A 9 34.92 3.03 49.71
N SER A 10 35.79 2.16 49.21
CA SER A 10 36.04 1.99 47.76
C SER A 10 34.82 1.49 47.00
N ASN A 11 34.07 0.52 47.54
CA ASN A 11 32.86 0.02 46.90
C ASN A 11 31.70 1.01 46.93
N TYR A 12 31.60 1.83 47.98
CA TYR A 12 30.59 2.90 48.05
C TYR A 12 30.91 4.03 47.07
N GLN A 13 32.16 4.40 46.90
CA GLN A 13 32.56 5.39 45.89
C GLN A 13 32.36 4.89 44.46
N LEU A 14 32.63 3.61 44.17
CA LEU A 14 32.35 3.01 42.86
C LEU A 14 30.84 2.93 42.57
N LEU A 15 30.03 2.61 43.56
CA LEU A 15 28.56 2.58 43.42
C LEU A 15 27.99 3.99 43.20
N ILE A 16 28.47 4.98 43.90
CA ILE A 16 28.07 6.39 43.73
C ILE A 16 28.54 6.91 42.36
N THR A 17 29.75 6.62 41.94
CA THR A 17 30.28 7.05 40.62
C THR A 17 29.52 6.37 39.48
N ASN A 18 29.22 5.08 39.59
CA ASN A 18 28.40 4.37 38.60
C ASN A 18 26.95 4.89 38.57
N HIS A 19 26.38 5.21 39.73
CA HIS A 19 25.04 5.80 39.80
C HIS A 19 24.99 7.20 39.16
N PHE A 20 25.97 8.06 39.42
CA PHE A 20 26.08 9.35 38.74
C PHE A 20 26.36 9.23 37.24
N GLN A 21 27.14 8.25 36.80
CA GLN A 21 27.36 7.99 35.37
C GLN A 21 26.10 7.40 34.69
N GLU A 22 25.31 6.59 35.39
CA GLU A 22 24.01 6.14 34.90
C GLU A 22 22.98 7.28 34.90
N GLU A 23 22.96 8.13 35.93
CA GLU A 23 22.11 9.32 35.93
C GLU A 23 22.50 10.33 34.84
N GLU A 24 23.79 10.59 34.61
CA GLU A 24 24.25 11.41 33.48
C GLU A 24 23.90 10.77 32.13
N LYS A 25 24.00 9.45 31.99
CA LYS A 25 23.59 8.71 30.80
C LYS A 25 22.08 8.73 30.60
N ILE A 26 21.30 8.65 31.68
CA ILE A 26 19.83 8.75 31.69
C ILE A 26 19.41 10.19 31.39
N MET A 27 20.05 11.18 32.01
CA MET A 27 19.82 12.61 31.75
C MET A 27 20.24 12.99 30.33
N GLY A 28 21.36 12.48 29.83
CA GLY A 28 21.77 12.66 28.43
C GLY A 28 20.83 12.04 27.42
N ARG A 29 20.11 10.96 27.78
CA ARG A 29 19.05 10.38 26.98
C ARG A 29 17.73 11.18 26.98
N LEU A 30 17.46 11.91 28.06
CA LEU A 30 16.25 12.73 28.22
C LEU A 30 16.39 14.15 27.68
N THR A 31 17.62 14.61 27.44
CA THR A 31 17.90 15.94 26.86
C THR A 31 18.04 15.82 25.35
N GLY A 32 16.98 16.17 24.60
CA GLY A 32 17.08 16.34 23.14
C GLY A 32 18.16 17.40 22.79
N ALA A 33 18.69 17.33 21.60
CA ALA A 33 19.61 18.35 21.09
C ALA A 33 18.89 19.70 21.01
N LYS A 34 19.40 20.72 21.67
CA LYS A 34 18.87 22.09 21.56
C LYS A 34 19.26 22.66 20.20
N LEU A 35 18.28 23.25 19.54
CA LEU A 35 18.45 23.97 18.28
C LEU A 35 17.71 25.30 18.37
N THR A 36 18.36 26.38 17.93
CA THR A 36 17.74 27.69 17.75
C THR A 36 17.75 28.02 16.28
N GLY A 37 16.58 28.35 15.73
CA GLY A 37 16.44 28.62 14.30
C GLY A 37 15.07 29.20 13.96
N THR A 38 14.70 29.14 12.68
CA THR A 38 13.32 29.40 12.25
C THR A 38 12.43 28.19 12.53
N GLY A 39 11.12 28.38 12.54
CA GLY A 39 10.17 27.27 12.64
C GLY A 39 10.38 26.23 11.53
N GLY A 40 10.68 26.68 10.29
CA GLY A 40 11.02 25.78 9.17
C GLY A 40 12.28 24.95 9.44
N GLN A 41 13.34 25.57 9.99
CA GLN A 41 14.57 24.87 10.37
C GLN A 41 14.32 23.83 11.47
N LEU A 42 13.50 24.13 12.48
CA LEU A 42 13.12 23.18 13.51
C LEU A 42 12.32 21.98 12.94
N LEU A 43 11.43 22.25 11.97
CA LEU A 43 10.66 21.20 11.30
C LEU A 43 11.60 20.24 10.55
N ILE A 44 12.49 20.79 9.71
CA ILE A 44 13.45 20.00 8.91
C ILE A 44 14.40 19.21 9.83
N ALA A 45 14.93 19.83 10.88
CA ALA A 45 15.81 19.17 11.83
C ALA A 45 15.13 17.97 12.52
N GLN A 46 13.87 18.13 12.93
CA GLN A 46 13.13 17.03 13.54
C GLN A 46 12.74 15.94 12.52
N ALA A 47 12.41 16.30 11.28
CA ALA A 47 12.16 15.33 10.21
C ALA A 47 13.42 14.50 9.91
N LYS A 48 14.59 15.15 9.82
CA LYS A 48 15.90 14.48 9.70
C LYS A 48 16.15 13.52 10.86
N ALA A 49 15.95 13.96 12.09
CA ALA A 49 16.11 13.14 13.29
C ALA A 49 15.12 11.97 13.37
N ALA A 50 13.97 12.07 12.68
CA ALA A 50 13.02 10.98 12.49
C ALA A 50 13.44 9.99 11.38
N GLY A 51 14.55 10.24 10.67
CA GLY A 51 15.08 9.37 9.62
C GLY A 51 14.55 9.66 8.21
N VAL A 52 13.96 10.85 7.99
CA VAL A 52 13.49 11.27 6.67
C VAL A 52 14.68 11.44 5.72
N ARG A 53 14.62 10.76 4.56
CA ARG A 53 15.59 10.89 3.47
C ARG A 53 14.99 11.52 2.21
N TYR A 54 13.69 11.39 2.03
CA TYR A 54 12.96 11.93 0.90
C TYR A 54 11.75 12.75 1.38
N LEU A 55 11.58 13.91 0.79
CA LEU A 55 10.40 14.75 0.92
C LEU A 55 9.60 14.67 -0.38
N PHE A 56 8.42 14.08 -0.33
CA PHE A 56 7.48 14.08 -1.45
C PHE A 56 6.60 15.32 -1.37
N THR A 57 6.53 16.12 -2.44
CA THR A 57 5.86 17.42 -2.37
C THR A 57 5.30 17.92 -3.70
N ASN A 58 4.26 18.74 -3.61
CA ASN A 58 3.91 19.76 -4.58
C ASN A 58 4.00 21.10 -3.83
N PRO A 59 5.06 21.93 -4.06
CA PRO A 59 5.38 23.08 -3.23
C PRO A 59 4.41 24.25 -3.43
N GLY A 60 4.27 25.08 -2.38
CA GLY A 60 3.50 26.31 -2.43
C GLY A 60 4.12 27.44 -1.60
N SER A 61 3.56 28.64 -1.72
CA SER A 61 4.12 29.86 -1.13
C SER A 61 3.99 29.94 0.39
N ALA A 62 2.96 29.33 0.98
CA ALA A 62 2.78 29.34 2.43
C ALA A 62 3.83 28.49 3.17
N GLU A 63 4.55 27.63 2.46
CA GLU A 63 5.61 26.78 2.98
C GLU A 63 7.02 27.31 2.65
N ALA A 64 7.16 28.57 2.21
CA ALA A 64 8.43 29.13 1.76
C ALA A 64 9.57 28.98 2.82
N ALA A 65 9.30 29.25 4.09
CA ALA A 65 10.28 29.09 5.16
C ALA A 65 10.69 27.63 5.42
N PHE A 66 9.82 26.67 5.11
CA PHE A 66 10.12 25.26 5.16
C PHE A 66 11.07 24.85 4.02
N PHE A 67 10.79 25.30 2.78
CA PHE A 67 11.64 25.01 1.62
C PHE A 67 12.98 25.75 1.68
N ASP A 68 13.00 26.98 2.22
CA ASP A 68 14.26 27.71 2.47
C ASP A 68 15.17 26.94 3.43
N ALA A 69 14.60 26.41 4.52
CA ALA A 69 15.35 25.58 5.47
C ALA A 69 15.88 24.25 4.86
N LEU A 70 15.21 23.73 3.85
CA LEU A 70 15.63 22.49 3.15
C LEU A 70 16.92 22.72 2.33
N VAL A 71 17.19 23.95 1.87
CA VAL A 71 18.40 24.28 1.12
C VAL A 71 19.66 23.98 1.92
N ASP A 72 19.60 24.20 3.23
CA ASP A 72 20.71 23.94 4.16
C ASP A 72 20.80 22.46 4.63
N GLU A 73 19.85 21.59 4.18
CA GLU A 73 19.79 20.19 4.59
C GLU A 73 19.81 19.23 3.37
N PRO A 74 20.94 19.09 2.68
CA PRO A 74 21.05 18.30 1.46
C PRO A 74 20.87 16.77 1.65
N SER A 75 20.83 16.29 2.90
CA SER A 75 20.57 14.87 3.19
C SER A 75 19.10 14.48 2.98
N ILE A 76 18.18 15.46 2.90
CA ILE A 76 16.78 15.24 2.55
C ILE A 76 16.57 15.63 1.09
N GLN A 77 16.30 14.65 0.24
CA GLN A 77 16.07 14.89 -1.18
C GLN A 77 14.60 15.20 -1.47
N LEU A 78 14.35 16.30 -2.19
CA LEU A 78 13.02 16.70 -2.61
C LEU A 78 12.60 15.96 -3.89
N ILE A 79 11.43 15.32 -3.85
CA ILE A 79 10.79 14.66 -5.00
C ILE A 79 9.45 15.35 -5.26
N MET A 80 9.36 16.04 -6.39
CA MET A 80 8.18 16.84 -6.76
C MET A 80 7.23 16.03 -7.65
N GLY A 81 5.94 16.08 -7.31
CA GLY A 81 4.83 15.70 -8.19
C GLY A 81 4.02 16.93 -8.58
N LEU A 82 3.44 16.93 -9.78
CA LEU A 82 2.65 18.05 -10.28
C LEU A 82 1.17 18.03 -9.85
N HIS A 83 0.83 17.12 -8.94
CA HIS A 83 -0.50 17.01 -8.33
C HIS A 83 -0.39 16.26 -7.00
N GLU A 84 -1.12 16.70 -5.99
CA GLU A 84 -1.02 16.15 -4.63
C GLU A 84 -1.41 14.68 -4.54
N GLY A 85 -2.36 14.23 -5.36
CA GLY A 85 -2.67 12.81 -5.48
C GLY A 85 -1.47 11.96 -5.93
N ILE A 86 -0.67 12.47 -6.87
CA ILE A 86 0.57 11.81 -7.33
C ILE A 86 1.59 11.77 -6.20
N VAL A 87 1.74 12.88 -5.47
CA VAL A 87 2.66 12.99 -4.32
C VAL A 87 2.33 11.95 -3.25
N ILE A 88 1.06 11.82 -2.88
CA ILE A 88 0.61 10.78 -1.93
C ILE A 88 0.84 9.38 -2.49
N GLY A 89 0.58 9.15 -3.80
CA GLY A 89 0.89 7.89 -4.46
C GLY A 89 2.38 7.54 -4.39
N MET A 90 3.28 8.51 -4.64
CA MET A 90 4.73 8.33 -4.50
C MET A 90 5.12 7.90 -3.07
N ALA A 91 4.59 8.60 -2.08
CA ALA A 91 4.83 8.31 -0.67
C ALA A 91 4.33 6.91 -0.28
N ASP A 92 3.13 6.52 -0.73
CA ASP A 92 2.54 5.21 -0.47
C ASP A 92 3.34 4.07 -1.11
N GLY A 93 3.73 4.23 -2.39
CA GLY A 93 4.58 3.27 -3.09
C GLY A 93 5.99 3.14 -2.46
N TYR A 94 6.55 4.24 -1.97
CA TYR A 94 7.81 4.25 -1.23
C TYR A 94 7.72 3.39 0.03
N PHE A 95 6.67 3.58 0.86
CA PHE A 95 6.43 2.76 2.04
C PHE A 95 6.25 1.28 1.69
N LYS A 96 5.38 0.97 0.73
CA LYS A 96 5.09 -0.41 0.35
C LYS A 96 6.30 -1.19 -0.15
N ALA A 97 7.28 -0.49 -0.74
CA ALA A 97 8.52 -1.11 -1.20
C ALA A 97 9.64 -1.12 -0.14
N SER A 98 9.70 -0.11 0.76
CA SER A 98 10.78 0.04 1.74
C SER A 98 10.42 -0.43 3.16
N GLY A 99 9.15 -0.31 3.56
CA GLY A 99 8.71 -0.41 4.96
C GLY A 99 8.97 0.84 5.79
N GLU A 100 9.55 1.91 5.21
CA GLU A 100 9.88 3.16 5.91
C GLU A 100 8.74 4.17 5.81
N ALA A 101 8.40 4.81 6.94
CA ALA A 101 7.35 5.84 6.98
C ALA A 101 7.72 7.06 6.13
N PRO A 102 6.94 7.39 5.07
CA PRO A 102 7.23 8.51 4.20
C PRO A 102 6.83 9.85 4.82
N PHE A 103 7.52 10.92 4.35
CA PHE A 103 7.26 12.30 4.75
C PHE A 103 6.81 13.11 3.53
N VAL A 104 5.66 13.79 3.69
CA VAL A 104 4.99 14.54 2.63
C VAL A 104 4.76 15.97 3.06
N ASN A 105 4.92 16.92 2.12
CA ASN A 105 4.45 18.28 2.28
C ASN A 105 3.59 18.69 1.08
N ILE A 106 2.48 19.36 1.35
CA ILE A 106 1.51 19.86 0.35
C ILE A 106 1.09 21.29 0.64
N HIS A 107 0.51 21.95 -0.38
CA HIS A 107 0.15 23.36 -0.26
C HIS A 107 -1.27 23.56 0.30
N THR A 108 -1.34 24.08 1.53
CA THR A 108 -2.53 24.60 2.20
C THR A 108 -3.80 23.73 2.06
N ILE A 109 -4.98 24.36 2.16
CA ILE A 109 -6.28 23.67 2.06
C ILE A 109 -6.55 23.11 0.65
N ALA A 110 -6.05 23.79 -0.39
CA ALA A 110 -6.25 23.34 -1.77
C ALA A 110 -5.60 21.98 -2.01
N GLY A 111 -4.31 21.82 -1.69
CA GLY A 111 -3.61 20.55 -1.78
C GLY A 111 -4.18 19.50 -0.81
N THR A 112 -4.63 19.94 0.39
CA THR A 112 -5.32 19.06 1.33
C THR A 112 -6.58 18.45 0.71
N GLY A 113 -7.35 19.21 -0.06
CA GLY A 113 -8.50 18.69 -0.80
C GLY A 113 -8.11 17.75 -1.94
N GLN A 114 -7.10 18.13 -2.73
CA GLN A 114 -6.69 17.36 -3.94
C GLN A 114 -6.03 16.01 -3.62
N MET A 115 -5.41 15.85 -2.45
CA MET A 115 -4.80 14.58 -2.05
C MET A 115 -5.81 13.53 -1.57
N ALA A 116 -7.07 13.90 -1.29
CA ALA A 116 -8.04 13.10 -0.53
C ALA A 116 -8.21 11.66 -1.03
N GLY A 117 -8.34 11.46 -2.34
CA GLY A 117 -8.52 10.14 -2.93
C GLY A 117 -7.35 9.20 -2.66
N GLN A 118 -6.12 9.69 -2.82
CA GLN A 118 -4.94 8.85 -2.60
C GLN A 118 -4.60 8.72 -1.11
N LEU A 119 -4.93 9.71 -0.29
CA LEU A 119 -4.83 9.58 1.16
C LEU A 119 -5.80 8.52 1.70
N TYR A 120 -7.00 8.40 1.11
CA TYR A 120 -7.92 7.31 1.39
C TYR A 120 -7.30 5.93 1.06
N ASN A 121 -6.62 5.78 -0.08
CA ASN A 121 -5.89 4.56 -0.41
C ASN A 121 -4.85 4.23 0.68
N ALA A 122 -3.99 5.19 1.03
CA ALA A 122 -2.97 5.02 2.08
C ALA A 122 -3.58 4.67 3.45
N PHE A 123 -4.71 5.28 3.81
CA PHE A 123 -5.44 4.97 5.04
C PHE A 123 -6.00 3.55 5.03
N ARG A 124 -6.62 3.15 3.92
CA ARG A 124 -7.15 1.78 3.75
C ARG A 124 -6.06 0.72 3.81
N ASP A 125 -4.89 1.03 3.27
CA ASP A 125 -3.75 0.11 3.26
C ASP A 125 -2.90 0.17 4.54
N GLY A 126 -3.23 1.09 5.45
CA GLY A 126 -2.52 1.24 6.72
C GLY A 126 -1.11 1.79 6.57
N THR A 127 -0.86 2.63 5.56
CA THR A 127 0.44 3.27 5.33
C THR A 127 0.75 4.31 6.41
N PRO A 128 1.85 4.21 7.17
CA PRO A 128 2.21 5.14 8.24
C PRO A 128 2.80 6.44 7.70
N MET A 129 2.04 7.16 6.88
CA MET A 129 2.46 8.38 6.20
C MET A 129 2.34 9.60 7.11
N VAL A 130 3.38 10.44 7.15
CA VAL A 130 3.32 11.75 7.81
C VAL A 130 3.13 12.84 6.76
N VAL A 131 1.93 13.42 6.72
CA VAL A 131 1.58 14.51 5.82
C VAL A 131 1.62 15.83 6.56
N THR A 132 2.32 16.81 6.00
CA THR A 132 2.38 18.19 6.46
C THR A 132 1.82 19.13 5.40
N ALA A 133 1.32 20.29 5.83
CA ALA A 133 0.86 21.34 4.94
C ALA A 133 1.09 22.73 5.56
N GLY A 134 1.15 23.77 4.75
CA GLY A 134 1.02 25.13 5.25
C GLY A 134 -0.41 25.43 5.68
N LEU A 135 -0.56 26.36 6.60
CA LEU A 135 -1.84 26.86 7.10
C LEU A 135 -1.86 28.38 6.96
N LEU A 136 -2.78 28.90 6.16
CA LEU A 136 -3.13 30.31 6.17
C LEU A 136 -4.22 30.54 7.21
N ASP A 137 -3.89 31.31 8.24
CA ASP A 137 -4.71 31.42 9.43
C ASP A 137 -5.65 32.64 9.34
N ASN A 138 -6.96 32.41 9.34
CA ASN A 138 -7.97 33.47 9.34
C ASN A 138 -7.87 34.37 10.58
N GLU A 139 -7.40 33.85 11.73
CA GLU A 139 -7.22 34.66 12.94
C GLU A 139 -6.18 35.78 12.71
N ARG A 140 -5.13 35.49 11.91
CA ARG A 140 -4.10 36.48 11.57
C ARG A 140 -4.57 37.49 10.52
N TYR A 141 -5.31 37.03 9.51
CA TYR A 141 -5.68 37.86 8.35
C TYR A 141 -7.12 38.42 8.41
N GLY A 142 -7.81 38.20 9.52
CA GLY A 142 -9.23 38.55 9.66
C GLY A 142 -10.11 37.42 9.14
N ASP A 143 -11.03 37.74 8.26
CA ASP A 143 -11.96 36.75 7.71
C ASP A 143 -11.66 36.47 6.23
N LEU A 144 -11.87 35.22 5.78
CA LEU A 144 -11.72 34.80 4.39
C LEU A 144 -10.35 35.07 3.74
N ALA A 145 -9.25 34.71 4.42
CA ALA A 145 -7.95 34.67 3.73
C ALA A 145 -8.02 33.69 2.55
N GLY A 146 -7.44 34.04 1.41
CA GLY A 146 -7.32 33.12 0.28
C GLY A 146 -6.57 31.86 0.67
N LEU A 147 -7.04 30.69 0.23
CA LEU A 147 -6.45 29.37 0.54
C LEU A 147 -6.48 28.99 2.05
N ALA A 148 -7.30 29.65 2.84
CA ALA A 148 -7.63 29.26 4.20
C ALA A 148 -8.96 28.50 4.28
N ALA A 149 -9.20 27.82 5.40
CA ALA A 149 -10.49 27.21 5.67
C ALA A 149 -11.58 28.30 5.81
N SER A 150 -12.81 28.01 5.39
CA SER A 150 -13.94 28.91 5.60
C SER A 150 -14.17 29.17 7.10
N PRO A 151 -14.69 30.37 7.48
CA PRO A 151 -14.99 30.69 8.87
C PRO A 151 -15.82 29.60 9.55
N GLY A 152 -15.45 29.22 10.77
CA GLY A 152 -16.09 28.15 11.53
C GLY A 152 -15.61 26.74 11.20
N PHE A 153 -14.70 26.57 10.23
CA PHE A 153 -14.08 25.30 9.86
C PHE A 153 -12.57 25.33 10.05
N SER A 154 -11.96 24.15 10.05
CA SER A 154 -10.51 24.00 10.17
C SER A 154 -9.95 23.17 9.02
N GLN A 155 -8.77 23.54 8.50
CA GLN A 155 -8.10 22.77 7.44
C GLN A 155 -7.83 21.32 7.84
N LYS A 156 -7.52 21.06 9.12
CA LYS A 156 -7.31 19.71 9.67
C LYS A 156 -8.54 18.79 9.54
N ASP A 157 -9.74 19.34 9.34
CA ASP A 157 -10.98 18.55 9.28
C ASP A 157 -11.30 18.02 7.87
N VAL A 158 -10.67 18.59 6.82
CA VAL A 158 -10.91 18.21 5.41
C VAL A 158 -10.73 16.71 5.19
N ASN A 159 -9.62 16.12 5.66
CA ASN A 159 -9.30 14.71 5.50
C ASN A 159 -9.22 13.95 6.84
N ARG A 160 -9.87 14.44 7.87
CA ARG A 160 -9.84 13.85 9.22
C ARG A 160 -10.22 12.38 9.21
N GLN A 161 -11.21 11.98 8.40
CA GLN A 161 -11.66 10.59 8.29
C GLN A 161 -10.62 9.64 7.66
N PHE A 162 -9.57 10.16 7.01
CA PHE A 162 -8.51 9.38 6.37
C PHE A 162 -7.17 9.48 7.11
N THR A 163 -7.21 9.92 8.37
CA THR A 163 -6.02 10.07 9.21
C THR A 163 -6.26 9.57 10.63
N LYS A 164 -5.24 8.99 11.25
CA LYS A 164 -5.29 8.65 12.68
C LYS A 164 -5.34 9.90 13.57
N MET A 165 -4.69 10.95 13.13
CA MET A 165 -4.62 12.21 13.85
C MET A 165 -4.40 13.38 12.89
N SER A 166 -5.08 14.50 13.17
CA SER A 166 -5.08 15.69 12.33
C SER A 166 -4.99 16.93 13.21
N TRP A 167 -3.97 17.79 12.97
CA TRP A 167 -3.67 18.97 13.80
C TRP A 167 -3.43 20.25 12.98
N GLU A 168 -3.51 21.36 13.69
CA GLU A 168 -3.03 22.68 13.26
C GLU A 168 -2.07 23.24 14.32
N ILE A 169 -0.90 23.66 13.91
CA ILE A 169 0.18 24.15 14.78
C ILE A 169 0.43 25.62 14.49
N ARG A 170 0.14 26.46 15.49
CA ARG A 170 0.31 27.91 15.44
C ARG A 170 1.49 28.41 16.30
N ASN A 171 1.89 27.63 17.28
CA ASN A 171 3.04 27.94 18.14
C ASN A 171 4.34 27.40 17.53
N PRO A 172 5.31 28.23 17.15
CA PRO A 172 6.56 27.77 16.53
C PRO A 172 7.38 26.85 17.44
N GLN A 173 7.33 27.03 18.78
CA GLN A 173 8.03 26.15 19.73
C GLN A 173 7.45 24.73 19.77
N ALA A 174 6.18 24.55 19.36
CA ALA A 174 5.53 23.25 19.33
C ALA A 174 5.90 22.40 18.08
N ILE A 175 6.55 22.98 17.08
CA ILE A 175 6.83 22.32 15.79
C ILE A 175 7.59 20.99 15.97
N PRO A 176 8.72 20.90 16.67
CA PRO A 176 9.42 19.63 16.84
C PRO A 176 8.57 18.57 17.53
N LEU A 177 7.80 18.96 18.55
CA LEU A 177 6.90 18.06 19.26
C LEU A 177 5.78 17.52 18.32
N ALA A 178 5.21 18.37 17.49
CA ALA A 178 4.15 17.98 16.53
C ALA A 178 4.68 16.97 15.51
N VAL A 179 5.86 17.18 14.94
CA VAL A 179 6.51 16.26 14.01
C VAL A 179 6.78 14.90 14.66
N ARG A 180 7.35 14.89 15.88
CA ARG A 180 7.57 13.62 16.63
C ARG A 180 6.28 12.87 16.87
N ARG A 181 5.23 13.57 17.31
CA ARG A 181 3.91 12.96 17.53
C ARG A 181 3.30 12.40 16.24
N ALA A 182 3.45 13.11 15.13
CA ALA A 182 2.96 12.65 13.83
C ALA A 182 3.60 11.31 13.46
N PHE A 183 4.93 11.18 13.53
CA PHE A 183 5.62 9.92 13.28
C PHE A 183 5.22 8.82 14.27
N LYS A 184 5.21 9.12 15.58
CA LYS A 184 4.82 8.16 16.61
C LYS A 184 3.42 7.59 16.36
N VAL A 185 2.45 8.46 16.08
CA VAL A 185 1.06 8.05 15.88
C VAL A 185 0.88 7.31 14.55
N ALA A 186 1.53 7.77 13.48
CA ALA A 186 1.45 7.10 12.20
C ALA A 186 1.99 5.65 12.26
N THR A 187 3.13 5.45 12.94
CA THR A 187 3.83 4.16 12.98
C THR A 187 3.36 3.21 14.09
N ALA A 188 2.65 3.70 15.11
CA ALA A 188 2.06 2.83 16.13
C ALA A 188 0.91 1.98 15.53
N PRO A 189 0.87 0.65 15.75
CA PRO A 189 -0.22 -0.18 15.25
C PRO A 189 -1.61 0.17 15.86
N PRO A 190 -2.68 0.01 15.09
CA PRO A 190 -2.73 -0.15 13.63
C PRO A 190 -2.21 1.09 12.92
N THR A 191 -1.28 0.91 11.97
CA THR A 191 -0.63 2.02 11.28
C THR A 191 -1.57 2.73 10.31
N ALA A 192 -1.43 4.07 10.16
CA ALA A 192 -2.17 4.84 9.17
C ALA A 192 -1.61 6.27 9.04
N PRO A 193 -2.03 7.07 8.05
CA PRO A 193 -1.56 8.42 7.87
C PRO A 193 -1.88 9.35 9.05
N THR A 194 -1.03 10.36 9.24
CA THR A 194 -1.29 11.54 10.07
C THR A 194 -1.20 12.80 9.23
N TYR A 195 -1.89 13.85 9.66
CA TYR A 195 -1.89 15.15 9.00
C TYR A 195 -1.56 16.26 9.99
N THR A 196 -0.68 17.20 9.62
CA THR A 196 -0.33 18.35 10.46
C THR A 196 -0.15 19.59 9.60
N ALA A 197 -1.01 20.59 9.79
CA ALA A 197 -0.87 21.90 9.15
C ALA A 197 -0.10 22.86 10.07
N PHE A 198 0.86 23.60 9.51
CA PHE A 198 1.69 24.56 10.22
C PHE A 198 1.39 25.97 9.72
N ALA A 199 1.05 26.88 10.63
CA ALA A 199 0.82 28.25 10.27
C ALA A 199 2.08 28.87 9.62
N ASP A 200 1.90 29.60 8.52
CA ASP A 200 2.97 30.25 7.77
C ASP A 200 3.90 31.08 8.66
N TYR A 201 3.32 31.94 9.50
CA TYR A 201 4.08 32.74 10.45
C TYR A 201 4.83 31.92 11.51
N ALA A 202 4.33 30.73 11.88
CA ALA A 202 5.03 29.86 12.81
C ALA A 202 6.28 29.27 12.16
N LEU A 203 6.23 28.95 10.85
CA LEU A 203 7.40 28.51 10.09
C LEU A 203 8.42 29.63 9.88
N GLU A 204 7.96 30.89 9.70
CA GLU A 204 8.80 32.07 9.47
C GLU A 204 9.42 32.66 10.75
N THR A 205 8.84 32.38 11.93
CA THR A 205 9.33 32.93 13.20
C THR A 205 10.77 32.56 13.44
N LYS A 206 11.63 33.58 13.68
CA LYS A 206 13.07 33.45 13.91
C LYS A 206 13.41 33.29 15.39
N ASN A 207 14.61 32.77 15.67
CA ASN A 207 15.16 32.62 17.03
C ASN A 207 14.25 31.75 17.93
N VAL A 208 13.60 30.76 17.36
CA VAL A 208 12.80 29.79 18.10
C VAL A 208 13.74 28.71 18.67
N GLU A 209 13.64 28.49 19.97
CA GLU A 209 14.33 27.38 20.60
C GLU A 209 13.48 26.11 20.56
N GLY A 210 14.06 24.98 20.16
CA GLY A 210 13.42 23.69 20.11
C GLY A 210 14.31 22.55 20.58
N LEU A 211 13.70 21.45 21.01
CA LEU A 211 14.39 20.21 21.37
C LEU A 211 14.13 19.16 20.29
N ILE A 212 15.21 18.71 19.67
CA ILE A 212 15.21 17.71 18.61
C ILE A 212 15.57 16.35 19.21
N TYR A 213 14.72 15.34 18.98
CA TYR A 213 14.93 13.99 19.48
C TYR A 213 15.03 12.98 18.34
N PRO A 214 15.94 12.01 18.40
CA PRO A 214 16.03 10.94 17.42
C PRO A 214 14.82 9.97 17.53
N ARG A 215 14.56 9.25 16.44
CA ARG A 215 13.37 8.40 16.29
C ARG A 215 13.24 7.30 17.35
N ASP A 216 14.36 6.69 17.75
CA ASP A 216 14.40 5.61 18.75
C ASP A 216 13.88 6.03 20.14
N GLN A 217 13.89 7.33 20.45
CA GLN A 217 13.38 7.86 21.71
C GLN A 217 11.86 8.07 21.74
N PHE A 218 11.18 7.97 20.62
CA PHE A 218 9.71 8.13 20.56
C PHE A 218 8.98 7.07 19.73
N SER A 219 9.69 6.06 19.23
CA SER A 219 9.09 4.90 18.56
C SER A 219 8.45 3.95 19.55
N ILE A 220 7.38 3.29 19.14
CA ILE A 220 6.74 2.21 19.90
C ILE A 220 7.01 0.90 19.17
N ASP A 221 7.55 -0.09 19.90
CA ASP A 221 7.65 -1.44 19.38
C ASP A 221 6.24 -2.07 19.34
N GLY A 222 5.83 -2.53 18.17
CA GLY A 222 4.53 -3.17 17.93
C GLY A 222 4.52 -4.69 18.15
N ALA A 223 5.53 -5.27 18.80
CA ALA A 223 5.66 -6.72 19.03
C ALA A 223 4.76 -7.21 20.20
N SER A 224 3.46 -6.92 20.14
CA SER A 224 2.47 -7.44 21.10
C SER A 224 2.42 -8.96 21.07
N ARG A 225 2.52 -9.60 22.26
CA ARG A 225 2.46 -11.06 22.41
C ARG A 225 1.01 -11.52 22.61
N PRO A 226 0.63 -12.69 22.07
CA PRO A 226 -0.69 -13.27 22.29
C PRO A 226 -0.83 -13.82 23.72
N ASP A 227 -2.06 -13.95 24.19
CA ASP A 227 -2.37 -14.76 25.36
C ASP A 227 -2.05 -16.24 25.09
N PRO A 228 -1.19 -16.91 25.91
CA PRO A 228 -0.87 -18.32 25.73
C PRO A 228 -2.09 -19.23 25.69
N LYS A 229 -3.13 -18.97 26.50
CA LYS A 229 -4.37 -19.76 26.51
C LYS A 229 -5.13 -19.65 25.19
N ALA A 230 -5.15 -18.48 24.57
CA ALA A 230 -5.77 -18.28 23.26
C ALA A 230 -4.99 -19.03 22.15
N ILE A 231 -3.66 -19.10 22.25
CA ILE A 231 -2.82 -19.90 21.33
C ILE A 231 -3.11 -21.41 21.52
N GLU A 232 -3.17 -21.89 22.76
CA GLU A 232 -3.52 -23.29 23.06
C GLU A 232 -4.92 -23.65 22.52
N GLN A 233 -5.90 -22.76 22.68
CA GLN A 233 -7.25 -22.94 22.15
C GLN A 233 -7.24 -23.02 20.62
N LEU A 234 -6.53 -22.13 19.92
CA LEU A 234 -6.45 -22.15 18.47
C LEU A 234 -5.71 -23.39 17.98
N ALA A 235 -4.63 -23.81 18.66
CA ALA A 235 -3.93 -25.04 18.35
C ALA A 235 -4.84 -26.27 18.47
N ALA A 236 -5.66 -26.35 19.53
CA ALA A 236 -6.64 -27.43 19.69
C ALA A 236 -7.71 -27.42 18.57
N MET A 237 -8.20 -26.24 18.15
CA MET A 237 -9.12 -26.10 17.01
C MET A 237 -8.48 -26.63 15.72
N LEU A 238 -7.23 -26.26 15.42
CA LEU A 238 -6.49 -26.69 14.23
C LEU A 238 -6.17 -28.18 14.21
N LEU A 239 -5.95 -28.80 15.36
CA LEU A 239 -5.68 -30.25 15.47
C LEU A 239 -6.94 -31.09 15.30
N THR A 240 -8.11 -30.54 15.60
CA THR A 240 -9.39 -31.27 15.55
C THR A 240 -10.19 -31.00 14.28
N CYS A 241 -9.89 -29.95 13.54
CA CYS A 241 -10.58 -29.63 12.30
C CYS A 241 -10.26 -30.62 11.18
N ARG A 242 -11.19 -30.76 10.23
CA ARG A 242 -11.02 -31.61 9.04
C ARG A 242 -10.35 -30.82 7.90
N GLN A 243 -10.82 -29.62 7.63
CA GLN A 243 -10.42 -28.79 6.48
C GLN A 243 -10.21 -27.34 6.89
N PRO A 244 -9.02 -26.98 7.41
CA PRO A 244 -8.71 -25.61 7.77
C PRO A 244 -8.48 -24.76 6.52
N MET A 245 -8.94 -23.50 6.58
CA MET A 245 -8.70 -22.48 5.57
C MET A 245 -8.11 -21.23 6.20
N PHE A 246 -7.01 -20.76 5.65
CA PHE A 246 -6.35 -19.53 6.07
C PHE A 246 -6.67 -18.39 5.12
N PHE A 247 -7.11 -17.28 5.69
CA PHE A 247 -7.25 -16.01 5.00
C PHE A 247 -6.09 -15.10 5.42
N VAL A 248 -5.25 -14.73 4.45
CA VAL A 248 -3.99 -14.03 4.72
C VAL A 248 -4.09 -12.60 4.22
N GLY A 249 -3.94 -11.62 5.11
CA GLY A 249 -4.05 -10.21 4.78
C GLY A 249 -2.79 -9.39 5.05
N ASP A 250 -2.89 -8.07 4.84
CA ASP A 250 -1.75 -7.16 4.77
C ASP A 250 -0.94 -6.99 6.06
N GLU A 251 -1.48 -7.34 7.25
CA GLU A 251 -0.65 -7.33 8.46
C GLU A 251 0.45 -8.39 8.42
N VAL A 252 0.28 -9.45 7.59
CA VAL A 252 1.29 -10.51 7.43
C VAL A 252 2.58 -9.95 6.84
N TRP A 253 2.52 -9.16 5.75
CA TRP A 253 3.73 -8.57 5.19
C TRP A 253 4.27 -7.43 6.06
N ARG A 254 3.38 -6.58 6.62
CA ARG A 254 3.79 -5.47 7.48
C ARG A 254 4.55 -5.91 8.71
N MET A 255 4.24 -7.09 9.24
CA MET A 255 4.91 -7.67 10.41
C MET A 255 5.98 -8.70 10.05
N GLY A 256 6.22 -8.95 8.75
CA GLY A 256 7.22 -9.90 8.27
C GLY A 256 6.88 -11.35 8.64
N ALA A 257 5.59 -11.71 8.66
CA ALA A 257 5.07 -13.02 9.06
C ALA A 257 4.88 -14.00 7.89
N GLN A 258 5.20 -13.61 6.65
CA GLN A 258 4.89 -14.40 5.44
C GLN A 258 5.50 -15.80 5.48
N ALA A 259 6.77 -15.92 5.89
CA ALA A 259 7.43 -17.22 5.98
C ALA A 259 6.83 -18.09 7.10
N ASP A 260 6.44 -17.47 8.22
CA ASP A 260 5.83 -18.18 9.35
C ASP A 260 4.43 -18.71 9.00
N VAL A 261 3.64 -17.91 8.28
CA VAL A 261 2.30 -18.34 7.80
C VAL A 261 2.42 -19.43 6.74
N LEU A 262 3.42 -19.36 5.85
CA LEU A 262 3.70 -20.41 4.87
C LEU A 262 4.06 -21.72 5.59
N GLU A 263 5.00 -21.69 6.54
CA GLU A 263 5.39 -22.86 7.35
C GLU A 263 4.18 -23.48 8.06
N LEU A 264 3.33 -22.66 8.68
CA LEU A 264 2.12 -23.14 9.35
C LEU A 264 1.14 -23.79 8.37
N ALA A 265 0.92 -23.18 7.20
CA ALA A 265 0.04 -23.72 6.17
C ALA A 265 0.54 -25.07 5.66
N GLU A 266 1.84 -25.20 5.38
CA GLU A 266 2.47 -26.45 4.96
C GLU A 266 2.40 -27.52 6.04
N TYR A 267 2.66 -27.15 7.30
CA TYR A 267 2.62 -28.05 8.45
C TYR A 267 1.25 -28.70 8.63
N LEU A 268 0.17 -27.93 8.40
CA LEU A 268 -1.21 -28.41 8.58
C LEU A 268 -1.87 -28.93 7.30
N GLY A 269 -1.29 -28.68 6.13
CA GLY A 269 -1.95 -28.89 4.84
C GLY A 269 -3.16 -27.97 4.64
N ALA A 270 -3.13 -26.75 5.19
CA ALA A 270 -4.25 -25.82 5.14
C ALA A 270 -4.41 -25.20 3.76
N ALA A 271 -5.66 -25.02 3.31
CA ALA A 271 -5.96 -24.22 2.15
C ALA A 271 -5.71 -22.73 2.45
N VAL A 272 -5.17 -21.99 1.48
CA VAL A 272 -4.87 -20.57 1.68
C VAL A 272 -5.58 -19.71 0.64
N THR A 273 -6.20 -18.64 1.09
CA THR A 273 -6.79 -17.59 0.26
C THR A 273 -6.35 -16.20 0.74
N MET A 274 -6.44 -15.22 -0.14
CA MET A 274 -6.15 -13.81 0.15
C MET A 274 -7.31 -12.93 -0.26
N GLY A 275 -7.41 -11.74 0.35
CA GLY A 275 -8.30 -10.67 -0.09
C GLY A 275 -7.73 -9.88 -1.28
N SER A 276 -8.35 -8.73 -1.52
CA SER A 276 -7.75 -7.69 -2.36
C SER A 276 -6.77 -6.91 -1.49
N ASP A 277 -5.57 -7.45 -1.32
CA ASP A 277 -4.53 -6.91 -0.45
C ASP A 277 -3.52 -6.07 -1.25
N SER A 278 -2.80 -5.19 -0.55
CA SER A 278 -1.76 -4.38 -1.18
C SER A 278 -0.52 -5.19 -1.56
N HIS A 279 -0.34 -6.38 -0.96
CA HIS A 279 0.74 -7.32 -1.26
C HIS A 279 0.20 -8.73 -1.47
N ARG A 280 1.00 -9.59 -2.13
CA ARG A 280 0.75 -11.02 -2.11
C ARG A 280 1.38 -11.60 -0.85
N ASN A 281 0.55 -11.90 0.14
CA ASN A 281 0.96 -12.35 1.47
C ASN A 281 1.24 -13.86 1.55
N PHE A 282 0.98 -14.57 0.45
CA PHE A 282 1.26 -15.99 0.26
C PHE A 282 1.71 -16.23 -1.19
N PRO A 283 2.62 -17.18 -1.47
CA PRO A 283 3.08 -17.44 -2.84
C PRO A 283 1.93 -17.92 -3.72
N THR A 284 1.65 -17.21 -4.82
CA THR A 284 0.49 -17.51 -5.68
C THR A 284 0.66 -18.77 -6.52
N HIS A 285 1.89 -19.27 -6.65
CA HIS A 285 2.22 -20.54 -7.33
C HIS A 285 2.16 -21.76 -6.42
N HIS A 286 1.98 -21.57 -5.10
CA HIS A 286 1.96 -22.65 -4.13
C HIS A 286 0.74 -23.56 -4.31
N ALA A 287 0.93 -24.89 -4.13
CA ALA A 287 -0.12 -25.89 -4.34
C ALA A 287 -1.34 -25.73 -3.40
N GLN A 288 -1.15 -25.06 -2.25
CA GLN A 288 -2.22 -24.81 -1.27
C GLN A 288 -2.93 -23.47 -1.49
N PHE A 289 -2.51 -22.66 -2.49
CA PHE A 289 -3.12 -21.37 -2.77
C PHE A 289 -4.37 -21.51 -3.64
N LEU A 290 -5.54 -21.36 -3.04
CA LEU A 290 -6.83 -21.42 -3.73
C LEU A 290 -7.17 -20.17 -4.56
N GLY A 291 -6.47 -19.04 -4.34
CA GLY A 291 -6.73 -17.79 -5.05
C GLY A 291 -7.17 -16.65 -4.14
N THR A 292 -7.71 -15.60 -4.75
CA THR A 292 -8.26 -14.45 -4.00
C THR A 292 -9.68 -14.75 -3.49
N SER A 293 -10.16 -13.97 -2.53
CA SER A 293 -11.43 -14.18 -1.80
C SER A 293 -12.68 -14.41 -2.68
N ARG A 294 -12.66 -13.96 -3.93
CA ARG A 294 -13.73 -14.28 -4.90
C ARG A 294 -13.88 -15.80 -5.18
N PHE A 295 -12.84 -16.57 -4.85
CA PHE A 295 -12.79 -18.01 -5.04
C PHE A 295 -12.82 -18.78 -3.70
N ALA A 296 -12.93 -18.08 -2.57
CA ALA A 296 -12.99 -18.70 -1.25
C ALA A 296 -14.22 -19.61 -1.06
N THR A 297 -15.29 -19.37 -1.84
CA THR A 297 -16.48 -20.23 -1.90
C THR A 297 -16.21 -21.62 -2.45
N ASN A 298 -15.01 -21.88 -2.96
CA ASN A 298 -14.65 -23.16 -3.59
C ASN A 298 -14.08 -24.21 -2.60
N LEU A 299 -14.21 -23.99 -1.28
CA LEU A 299 -13.90 -24.99 -0.27
C LEU A 299 -15.16 -25.29 0.58
N PRO A 300 -16.13 -26.05 0.04
CA PRO A 300 -17.44 -26.27 0.70
C PRO A 300 -17.35 -27.00 2.03
N ASP A 301 -16.26 -27.76 2.27
CA ASP A 301 -16.07 -28.57 3.48
C ASP A 301 -15.16 -27.89 4.52
N CYS A 302 -14.94 -26.57 4.41
CA CYS A 302 -14.19 -25.80 5.38
C CYS A 302 -14.94 -25.80 6.73
N ASP A 303 -14.33 -26.39 7.75
CA ASP A 303 -14.89 -26.42 9.11
C ASP A 303 -14.18 -25.50 10.10
N LEU A 304 -13.00 -24.95 9.71
CA LEU A 304 -12.30 -23.93 10.47
C LEU A 304 -11.70 -22.87 9.55
N PHE A 305 -12.16 -21.62 9.71
CA PHE A 305 -11.62 -20.47 9.00
C PHE A 305 -10.76 -19.63 9.95
N VAL A 306 -9.49 -19.36 9.57
CA VAL A 306 -8.57 -18.54 10.38
C VAL A 306 -8.06 -17.36 9.57
N SER A 307 -8.34 -16.14 10.02
CA SER A 307 -7.81 -14.92 9.44
C SER A 307 -6.49 -14.49 10.10
N PHE A 308 -5.44 -14.29 9.29
CA PHE A 308 -4.14 -13.78 9.71
C PHE A 308 -3.98 -12.35 9.20
N GLY A 309 -4.22 -11.36 10.05
CA GLY A 309 -4.05 -9.94 9.72
C GLY A 309 -4.88 -9.45 8.53
N GLY A 310 -5.97 -10.15 8.26
CA GLY A 310 -6.86 -9.85 7.13
C GLY A 310 -7.93 -8.85 7.48
N LYS A 311 -8.24 -7.98 6.54
CA LYS A 311 -9.43 -7.12 6.59
C LYS A 311 -10.62 -7.91 6.07
N THR A 312 -11.58 -8.16 6.94
CA THR A 312 -12.82 -8.90 6.61
C THR A 312 -13.86 -8.01 5.92
N THR A 313 -13.43 -6.93 5.29
CA THR A 313 -14.33 -6.06 4.53
C THR A 313 -14.44 -6.56 3.09
N SER A 314 -15.66 -6.83 2.64
CA SER A 314 -15.92 -7.11 1.23
C SER A 314 -15.60 -5.89 0.37
N TRP A 315 -15.01 -6.13 -0.80
CA TRP A 315 -15.16 -5.24 -1.94
C TRP A 315 -16.59 -5.37 -2.42
N VAL A 316 -17.44 -4.48 -1.95
CA VAL A 316 -18.85 -4.52 -2.30
C VAL A 316 -19.07 -3.73 -3.59
N PHE A 317 -19.17 -4.46 -4.69
CA PHE A 317 -20.13 -4.06 -5.73
C PHE A 317 -21.31 -5.04 -5.66
N ASN A 318 -22.29 -4.73 -4.82
CA ASN A 318 -23.63 -5.34 -4.78
C ASN A 318 -23.79 -6.80 -4.31
N ASP A 319 -22.83 -7.43 -3.68
CA ASP A 319 -23.12 -8.68 -3.01
C ASP A 319 -23.44 -8.38 -1.54
N SER A 320 -24.74 -8.30 -1.24
CA SER A 320 -25.26 -8.25 0.13
C SER A 320 -24.91 -9.51 0.93
N GLU A 321 -24.42 -10.53 0.23
CA GLU A 321 -23.90 -11.76 0.80
C GLU A 321 -22.39 -11.78 0.58
N MET A 322 -21.66 -11.69 1.67
CA MET A 322 -20.23 -11.93 1.63
C MET A 322 -20.02 -13.43 1.43
N ASN A 323 -19.31 -13.78 0.39
CA ASN A 323 -18.92 -15.16 0.09
C ASN A 323 -17.79 -15.60 1.04
N TRP A 324 -18.06 -15.66 2.34
CA TRP A 324 -17.22 -16.35 3.29
C TRP A 324 -17.51 -17.84 3.23
N PRO A 325 -16.49 -18.70 3.40
CA PRO A 325 -16.78 -20.10 3.61
C PRO A 325 -17.67 -20.23 4.85
N THR A 326 -18.74 -20.99 4.73
CA THR A 326 -19.56 -21.39 5.88
C THR A 326 -18.73 -22.39 6.69
N ALA A 327 -17.86 -21.86 7.56
CA ALA A 327 -17.07 -22.70 8.46
C ALA A 327 -17.84 -22.90 9.79
N ASP A 328 -17.69 -24.08 10.39
CA ASP A 328 -18.29 -24.37 11.70
C ASP A 328 -17.68 -23.50 12.81
N LYS A 329 -16.40 -23.11 12.64
CA LYS A 329 -15.67 -22.24 13.57
C LYS A 329 -14.83 -21.19 12.82
N THR A 330 -14.68 -20.04 13.47
CA THR A 330 -13.92 -18.90 12.95
C THR A 330 -12.96 -18.35 13.99
N ALA A 331 -11.74 -18.02 13.56
CA ALA A 331 -10.74 -17.36 14.39
C ALA A 331 -10.03 -16.25 13.64
N ALA A 332 -9.50 -15.26 14.36
CA ALA A 332 -8.71 -14.18 13.79
C ALA A 332 -7.50 -13.83 14.67
N ILE A 333 -6.37 -13.52 14.01
CA ILE A 333 -5.15 -13.00 14.63
C ILE A 333 -4.80 -11.67 13.92
N GLY A 334 -4.54 -10.60 14.66
CA GLY A 334 -4.14 -9.30 14.12
C GLY A 334 -4.00 -8.23 15.18
N MET A 335 -3.62 -7.02 14.76
CA MET A 335 -3.44 -5.87 15.64
C MET A 335 -4.59 -4.85 15.57
N ASP A 336 -5.49 -5.00 14.60
CA ASP A 336 -6.61 -4.06 14.40
C ASP A 336 -7.92 -4.65 14.93
N PRO A 337 -8.32 -4.30 16.17
CA PRO A 337 -9.55 -4.83 16.76
C PRO A 337 -10.82 -4.39 16.02
N ASP A 338 -10.78 -3.25 15.30
CA ASP A 338 -11.93 -2.77 14.54
C ASP A 338 -12.24 -3.63 13.30
N GLN A 339 -11.29 -4.43 12.85
CA GLN A 339 -11.46 -5.34 11.73
C GLN A 339 -11.92 -6.73 12.18
N MET A 340 -11.61 -7.12 13.42
CA MET A 340 -11.97 -8.43 13.96
C MET A 340 -13.44 -8.49 14.32
N GLY A 341 -14.14 -9.53 13.85
CA GLY A 341 -15.56 -9.68 14.14
C GLY A 341 -16.46 -8.58 13.59
N ARG A 342 -15.94 -7.69 12.77
CA ARG A 342 -16.70 -6.55 12.23
C ARG A 342 -17.90 -6.98 11.38
N THR A 343 -17.72 -8.04 10.61
CA THR A 343 -18.73 -8.51 9.65
C THR A 343 -19.23 -9.91 9.98
N TYR A 344 -18.41 -10.72 10.64
CA TYR A 344 -18.73 -12.09 11.02
C TYR A 344 -18.46 -12.31 12.49
N PRO A 345 -19.26 -13.20 13.14
CA PRO A 345 -18.94 -13.67 14.48
C PRO A 345 -17.61 -14.42 14.46
N LEU A 346 -16.86 -14.29 15.55
CA LEU A 346 -15.64 -15.04 15.80
C LEU A 346 -15.81 -15.92 17.03
N ASP A 347 -15.38 -17.17 16.94
CA ASP A 347 -15.25 -18.07 18.10
C ASP A 347 -14.01 -17.71 18.91
N LEU A 348 -12.97 -17.18 18.23
CA LEU A 348 -11.72 -16.78 18.87
C LEU A 348 -11.10 -15.56 18.17
N ALA A 349 -10.81 -14.50 18.93
CA ALA A 349 -10.06 -13.34 18.48
C ALA A 349 -8.76 -13.20 19.28
N ILE A 350 -7.63 -13.04 18.60
CA ILE A 350 -6.30 -12.90 19.19
C ILE A 350 -5.69 -11.56 18.76
N ILE A 351 -5.67 -10.59 19.67
CA ILE A 351 -5.04 -9.29 19.41
C ILE A 351 -3.55 -9.42 19.71
N ALA A 352 -2.76 -9.62 18.66
CA ALA A 352 -1.32 -9.79 18.76
C ALA A 352 -0.62 -9.49 17.44
N ASN A 353 0.70 -9.24 17.50
CA ASN A 353 1.55 -9.22 16.32
C ASN A 353 1.47 -10.57 15.61
N VAL A 354 1.08 -10.56 14.34
CA VAL A 354 0.79 -11.77 13.55
C VAL A 354 1.99 -12.71 13.50
N LYS A 355 3.22 -12.17 13.34
CA LYS A 355 4.43 -13.00 13.32
C LYS A 355 4.66 -13.71 14.66
N VAL A 356 4.55 -12.95 15.77
CA VAL A 356 4.77 -13.49 17.12
C VAL A 356 3.71 -14.55 17.45
N ALA A 357 2.45 -14.29 17.09
CA ALA A 357 1.35 -15.23 17.33
C ALA A 357 1.46 -16.49 16.46
N THR A 358 1.80 -16.34 15.17
CA THR A 358 1.98 -17.49 14.26
C THR A 358 3.14 -18.38 14.74
N ARG A 359 4.27 -17.81 15.18
CA ARG A 359 5.38 -18.58 15.73
C ARG A 359 4.99 -19.33 17.00
N ALA A 360 4.32 -18.65 17.94
CA ALA A 360 3.81 -19.29 19.15
C ALA A 360 2.83 -20.44 18.85
N LEU A 361 2.02 -20.28 17.80
CA LEU A 361 1.09 -21.32 17.36
C LEU A 361 1.82 -22.54 16.77
N ILE A 362 2.85 -22.33 15.96
CA ILE A 362 3.69 -23.41 15.44
C ILE A 362 4.36 -24.17 16.59
N ASP A 363 4.94 -23.45 17.55
CA ASP A 363 5.59 -24.05 18.72
C ASP A 363 4.60 -24.89 19.55
N ALA A 364 3.38 -24.39 19.78
CA ALA A 364 2.33 -25.12 20.48
C ALA A 364 1.88 -26.39 19.74
N LEU A 365 1.75 -26.32 18.42
CA LEU A 365 1.37 -27.47 17.59
C LEU A 365 2.46 -28.55 17.57
N GLN A 366 3.73 -28.17 17.49
CA GLN A 366 4.86 -29.09 17.48
C GLN A 366 5.08 -29.76 18.84
N SER A 367 4.86 -29.05 19.95
CA SER A 367 5.02 -29.59 21.31
C SER A 367 4.00 -30.68 21.66
N ASN A 368 2.86 -30.72 20.99
CA ASN A 368 1.77 -31.67 21.30
C ASN A 368 1.87 -33.05 20.64
N GLY A 369 2.92 -33.36 19.88
CA GLY A 369 3.30 -34.71 19.47
C GLY A 369 2.31 -35.49 18.59
N HIS A 370 1.62 -34.81 17.65
CA HIS A 370 0.53 -35.42 16.86
C HIS A 370 0.96 -36.18 15.57
N GLY A 371 2.20 -36.63 15.47
CA GLY A 371 2.89 -37.24 14.33
C GLY A 371 2.05 -37.88 13.20
N ALA A 372 1.61 -39.11 13.37
CA ALA A 372 1.03 -39.92 12.27
C ALA A 372 -0.38 -39.46 11.83
N LYS A 373 -1.24 -39.04 12.76
CA LYS A 373 -2.61 -38.60 12.42
C LYS A 373 -2.60 -37.27 11.64
N LEU A 374 -1.74 -36.37 12.06
CA LEU A 374 -1.58 -35.08 11.37
C LEU A 374 -1.01 -35.28 9.96
N GLU A 375 -0.04 -36.16 9.80
CA GLU A 375 0.57 -36.52 8.52
C GLU A 375 -0.47 -37.04 7.52
N THR A 376 -1.32 -37.98 7.96
CA THR A 376 -2.40 -38.53 7.12
C THR A 376 -3.41 -37.47 6.73
N ALA A 377 -3.84 -36.62 7.68
CA ALA A 377 -4.78 -35.54 7.42
C ALA A 377 -4.19 -34.48 6.48
N ARG A 378 -2.91 -34.13 6.69
CA ARG A 378 -2.18 -33.18 5.83
C ARG A 378 -2.13 -33.66 4.39
N SER A 379 -1.73 -34.91 4.17
CA SER A 379 -1.61 -35.49 2.83
C SER A 379 -2.95 -35.50 2.09
N ALA A 380 -4.03 -35.90 2.75
CA ALA A 380 -5.38 -35.90 2.16
C ALA A 380 -5.85 -34.47 1.79
N ARG A 381 -5.61 -33.47 2.67
CA ARG A 381 -5.94 -32.06 2.41
C ARG A 381 -5.16 -31.52 1.22
N GLN A 382 -3.85 -31.78 1.16
CA GLN A 382 -2.99 -31.33 0.07
C GLN A 382 -3.39 -31.92 -1.28
N GLU A 383 -3.81 -33.19 -1.32
CA GLU A 383 -4.31 -33.84 -2.54
C GLU A 383 -5.61 -33.18 -3.05
N ASP A 384 -6.60 -32.94 -2.17
CA ASP A 384 -7.86 -32.27 -2.54
C ASP A 384 -7.61 -30.85 -3.05
N ILE A 385 -6.84 -30.05 -2.29
CA ILE A 385 -6.51 -28.68 -2.66
C ILE A 385 -5.73 -28.62 -3.98
N GLY A 386 -4.73 -29.51 -4.13
CA GLY A 386 -3.91 -29.62 -5.34
C GLY A 386 -4.75 -29.92 -6.58
N THR A 387 -5.75 -30.81 -6.46
CA THR A 387 -6.69 -31.13 -7.53
C THR A 387 -7.49 -29.89 -7.97
N ARG A 388 -8.01 -29.11 -7.02
CA ARG A 388 -8.77 -27.86 -7.30
C ARG A 388 -7.89 -26.78 -7.95
N VAL A 389 -6.66 -26.62 -7.46
CA VAL A 389 -5.69 -25.67 -8.04
C VAL A 389 -5.33 -26.08 -9.47
N ALA A 390 -5.08 -27.38 -9.71
CA ALA A 390 -4.78 -27.89 -11.05
C ALA A 390 -5.94 -27.70 -12.04
N ALA A 391 -7.19 -27.96 -11.61
CA ALA A 391 -8.36 -27.73 -12.44
C ALA A 391 -8.50 -26.26 -12.88
N ARG A 392 -8.33 -25.31 -11.95
CA ARG A 392 -8.37 -23.87 -12.27
C ARG A 392 -7.25 -23.48 -13.24
N LYS A 393 -6.05 -23.99 -13.03
CA LYS A 393 -4.91 -23.74 -13.92
C LYS A 393 -5.20 -24.24 -15.35
N ALA A 394 -5.75 -25.45 -15.46
CA ALA A 394 -6.12 -26.03 -16.76
C ALA A 394 -7.21 -25.19 -17.49
N GLU A 395 -8.19 -24.66 -16.76
CA GLU A 395 -9.21 -23.75 -17.33
C GLU A 395 -8.59 -22.45 -17.87
N THR A 396 -7.66 -21.85 -17.09
CA THR A 396 -6.93 -20.66 -17.53
C THR A 396 -6.09 -20.95 -18.77
N GLU A 397 -5.38 -22.06 -18.81
CA GLU A 397 -4.57 -22.48 -19.97
C GLU A 397 -5.42 -22.74 -21.22
N ALA A 398 -6.58 -23.37 -21.06
CA ALA A 398 -7.53 -23.59 -22.15
C ALA A 398 -8.04 -22.26 -22.72
N THR A 399 -8.41 -21.31 -21.85
CA THR A 399 -8.85 -19.96 -22.25
C THR A 399 -7.74 -19.17 -22.94
N LEU A 400 -6.52 -19.24 -22.43
CA LEU A 400 -5.35 -18.63 -23.04
C LEU A 400 -5.11 -19.22 -24.45
N LYS A 401 -5.08 -20.53 -24.59
CA LYS A 401 -4.88 -21.22 -25.88
C LYS A 401 -5.90 -20.80 -26.91
N LYS A 402 -7.17 -20.70 -26.52
CA LYS A 402 -8.27 -20.28 -27.41
C LYS A 402 -8.08 -18.86 -27.93
N ASN A 403 -7.53 -17.95 -27.12
CA ASN A 403 -7.43 -16.53 -27.43
C ASN A 403 -5.98 -16.07 -27.70
N PHE A 404 -5.05 -16.99 -27.90
CA PHE A 404 -3.60 -16.69 -27.93
C PHE A 404 -3.22 -15.67 -29.01
N ASN A 405 -3.80 -15.81 -30.20
CA ASN A 405 -3.55 -14.93 -31.36
C ASN A 405 -4.73 -13.98 -31.65
N ALA A 406 -5.59 -13.73 -30.66
CA ALA A 406 -6.74 -12.85 -30.86
C ALA A 406 -6.31 -11.39 -31.08
N THR A 407 -6.94 -10.72 -32.03
CA THR A 407 -6.83 -9.28 -32.30
C THR A 407 -8.23 -8.65 -32.23
N PRO A 408 -8.45 -7.63 -31.34
CA PRO A 408 -7.49 -7.04 -30.38
C PRO A 408 -6.96 -8.05 -29.37
N ILE A 409 -5.80 -7.76 -28.79
CA ILE A 409 -5.06 -8.65 -27.87
C ILE A 409 -5.94 -9.06 -26.68
N HIS A 410 -6.05 -10.35 -26.40
CA HIS A 410 -6.75 -10.81 -25.21
C HIS A 410 -5.93 -10.54 -23.93
N PRO A 411 -6.53 -10.06 -22.81
CA PRO A 411 -5.81 -9.76 -21.56
C PRO A 411 -4.93 -10.91 -21.04
N LEU A 412 -5.38 -12.17 -21.14
CA LEU A 412 -4.58 -13.34 -20.74
C LEU A 412 -3.29 -13.50 -21.56
N ARG A 413 -3.29 -13.09 -22.86
CA ARG A 413 -2.07 -13.12 -23.67
C ARG A 413 -1.05 -12.13 -23.14
N LEU A 414 -1.46 -10.91 -22.77
CA LEU A 414 -0.56 -9.94 -22.14
C LEU A 414 -0.03 -10.45 -20.79
N SER A 415 -0.91 -11.04 -19.94
CA SER A 415 -0.47 -11.66 -18.69
C SER A 415 0.54 -12.79 -18.89
N TYR A 416 0.34 -13.62 -19.92
CA TYR A 416 1.28 -14.70 -20.29
C TYR A 416 2.64 -14.14 -20.72
N GLU A 417 2.67 -13.11 -21.56
CA GLU A 417 3.92 -12.49 -22.01
C GLU A 417 4.66 -11.78 -20.86
N LEU A 418 3.94 -11.16 -19.94
CA LEU A 418 4.52 -10.61 -18.70
C LEU A 418 5.17 -11.71 -17.85
N GLU A 419 4.50 -12.88 -17.67
CA GLU A 419 5.09 -14.00 -16.92
C GLU A 419 6.37 -14.52 -17.57
N LYS A 420 6.40 -14.61 -18.91
CA LYS A 420 7.54 -15.13 -19.66
C LYS A 420 8.72 -14.15 -19.75
N THR A 421 8.43 -12.85 -19.71
CA THR A 421 9.46 -11.81 -19.95
C THR A 421 10.02 -11.25 -18.64
N LEU A 422 9.21 -11.17 -17.59
CA LEU A 422 9.65 -10.61 -16.31
C LEU A 422 10.42 -11.66 -15.50
N GLU A 423 11.62 -11.29 -15.14
CA GLU A 423 12.50 -12.12 -14.30
C GLU A 423 12.11 -12.01 -12.82
N GLY A 424 12.58 -12.96 -12.00
CA GLY A 424 12.60 -12.87 -10.56
C GLY A 424 13.30 -11.60 -10.08
N GLY A 425 12.98 -11.11 -8.91
CA GLY A 425 13.47 -9.85 -8.38
C GLY A 425 12.69 -8.61 -8.85
N THR A 426 11.72 -8.75 -9.77
CA THR A 426 10.91 -7.62 -10.26
C THR A 426 9.83 -7.23 -9.25
N ILE A 427 9.69 -5.94 -8.97
CA ILE A 427 8.51 -5.36 -8.32
C ILE A 427 7.47 -5.09 -9.40
N PHE A 428 6.33 -5.78 -9.27
CA PHE A 428 5.17 -5.67 -10.14
C PHE A 428 4.10 -4.85 -9.44
N LEU A 429 3.86 -3.62 -9.92
CA LEU A 429 2.75 -2.80 -9.42
C LEU A 429 1.53 -2.98 -10.30
N SER A 430 0.34 -2.95 -9.69
CA SER A 430 -0.91 -3.05 -10.43
C SER A 430 -1.97 -2.08 -9.94
N GLU A 431 -2.48 -1.30 -10.89
CA GLU A 431 -3.73 -0.55 -10.81
C GLU A 431 -4.61 -0.91 -12.01
N GLN A 432 -4.91 -2.20 -12.15
CA GLN A 432 -5.72 -2.76 -13.23
C GLN A 432 -6.74 -3.74 -12.64
N PHE A 433 -8.03 -3.47 -12.87
CA PHE A 433 -9.13 -4.18 -12.21
C PHE A 433 -9.83 -5.24 -13.09
N THR A 434 -9.58 -5.24 -14.39
CA THR A 434 -10.20 -6.18 -15.34
C THR A 434 -9.21 -7.19 -15.93
N ALA A 435 -7.93 -7.09 -15.58
CA ALA A 435 -6.92 -8.05 -15.99
C ALA A 435 -7.06 -9.37 -15.21
N ASP A 436 -6.84 -10.47 -15.89
CA ASP A 436 -6.64 -11.77 -15.28
C ASP A 436 -5.12 -12.05 -15.21
N TYR A 437 -4.56 -11.98 -14.02
CA TYR A 437 -3.15 -12.22 -13.76
C TYR A 437 -2.85 -13.68 -13.35
N SER A 438 -3.81 -14.59 -13.51
CA SER A 438 -3.62 -15.99 -13.13
C SER A 438 -2.42 -16.69 -13.82
N PRO A 439 -1.97 -16.28 -15.02
CA PRO A 439 -0.73 -16.80 -15.57
C PRO A 439 0.54 -16.37 -14.83
N LEU A 440 0.50 -15.29 -14.03
CA LEU A 440 1.69 -14.79 -13.33
C LEU A 440 1.85 -15.44 -11.96
N SER A 441 3.12 -15.68 -11.62
CA SER A 441 3.53 -16.21 -10.32
C SER A 441 4.18 -15.11 -9.48
N PHE A 442 3.72 -14.96 -8.24
CA PHE A 442 4.25 -14.00 -7.28
C PHE A 442 4.66 -14.69 -5.99
N GLY A 443 5.81 -14.30 -5.44
CA GLY A 443 6.23 -14.61 -4.10
C GLY A 443 6.06 -13.40 -3.17
N PHE A 444 6.67 -13.47 -2.00
CA PHE A 444 6.61 -12.38 -1.00
C PHE A 444 7.95 -11.65 -0.82
N ARG A 445 8.99 -12.06 -1.54
CA ARG A 445 10.30 -11.36 -1.56
C ARG A 445 10.76 -11.23 -2.99
N ALA A 446 11.18 -10.02 -3.37
CA ALA A 446 11.89 -9.81 -4.61
C ALA A 446 13.26 -10.53 -4.52
N SER A 447 13.31 -11.76 -4.97
CA SER A 447 14.49 -12.62 -5.04
C SER A 447 14.76 -13.00 -6.50
N GLN A 448 15.90 -13.64 -6.77
CA GLN A 448 16.23 -14.07 -8.14
C GLN A 448 15.14 -14.94 -8.80
N ASN A 449 14.29 -15.58 -8.00
CA ASN A 449 13.26 -16.50 -8.49
C ASN A 449 11.82 -16.01 -8.29
N GLU A 450 11.59 -14.86 -7.64
CA GLU A 450 10.24 -14.42 -7.29
C GLU A 450 10.00 -12.96 -7.68
N LYS A 451 8.86 -12.70 -8.32
CA LYS A 451 8.30 -11.37 -8.52
C LYS A 451 7.47 -10.98 -7.29
N VAL A 452 7.49 -9.71 -6.91
CA VAL A 452 6.69 -9.19 -5.80
C VAL A 452 5.58 -8.30 -6.33
N TRP A 453 4.36 -8.60 -5.89
CA TRP A 453 3.20 -7.77 -6.18
C TRP A 453 3.03 -6.63 -5.18
N ILE A 454 2.76 -5.41 -5.69
CA ILE A 454 2.31 -4.26 -4.91
C ILE A 454 1.08 -3.64 -5.57
N GLY A 455 0.03 -3.40 -4.79
CA GLY A 455 -1.22 -2.79 -5.22
C GLY A 455 -1.78 -1.83 -4.19
N THR A 456 -3.07 -1.49 -4.33
CA THR A 456 -3.83 -0.73 -3.33
C THR A 456 -5.22 -1.32 -3.14
N THR A 457 -5.73 -1.24 -1.91
CA THR A 457 -7.06 -1.75 -1.55
C THR A 457 -8.14 -0.66 -1.50
N GLY A 458 -7.77 0.60 -1.55
CA GLY A 458 -8.70 1.72 -1.46
C GLY A 458 -9.56 1.92 -2.71
N GLY A 459 -9.00 1.65 -3.90
CA GLY A 459 -9.73 1.74 -5.17
C GLY A 459 -9.88 3.15 -5.75
N SER A 460 -9.26 4.16 -5.15
CA SER A 460 -9.18 5.49 -5.76
C SER A 460 -8.15 5.49 -6.88
N LEU A 461 -8.61 5.76 -8.11
CA LEU A 461 -7.77 5.71 -9.31
C LEU A 461 -6.70 6.81 -9.34
N GLY A 462 -5.60 6.54 -10.07
CA GLY A 462 -4.46 7.45 -10.22
C GLY A 462 -3.32 7.21 -9.22
N TRP A 463 -3.36 6.12 -8.50
CA TRP A 463 -2.33 5.70 -7.55
C TRP A 463 -1.06 5.19 -8.23
N GLY A 464 -1.21 4.39 -9.30
CA GLY A 464 -0.16 3.52 -9.83
C GLY A 464 1.08 4.25 -10.32
N LEU A 465 0.92 5.35 -11.10
CA LEU A 465 2.07 6.09 -11.63
C LEU A 465 2.91 6.71 -10.49
N GLY A 466 2.25 7.33 -9.51
CA GLY A 466 2.93 7.86 -8.33
C GLY A 466 3.62 6.73 -7.55
N ALA A 467 2.91 5.65 -7.26
CA ALA A 467 3.42 4.53 -6.49
C ALA A 467 4.64 3.85 -7.15
N ALA A 468 4.66 3.75 -8.47
CA ALA A 468 5.80 3.20 -9.20
C ALA A 468 7.05 4.06 -9.05
N ILE A 469 6.91 5.40 -9.07
CA ILE A 469 8.00 6.33 -8.76
C ILE A 469 8.51 6.08 -7.35
N GLY A 470 7.62 6.05 -6.36
CA GLY A 470 7.99 5.82 -4.96
C GLY A 470 8.67 4.47 -4.72
N ALA A 471 8.15 3.41 -5.30
CA ALA A 471 8.73 2.06 -5.22
C ALA A 471 10.14 2.00 -5.84
N LYS A 472 10.35 2.68 -6.97
CA LYS A 472 11.67 2.73 -7.62
C LYS A 472 12.68 3.54 -6.82
N ILE A 473 12.26 4.64 -6.19
CA ILE A 473 13.09 5.42 -5.26
C ILE A 473 13.46 4.58 -4.05
N ALA A 474 12.53 3.81 -3.52
CA ALA A 474 12.77 2.91 -2.38
C ALA A 474 13.75 1.76 -2.71
N LYS A 475 13.72 1.26 -3.95
CA LYS A 475 14.50 0.11 -4.43
C LYS A 475 15.18 0.44 -5.78
N PRO A 476 16.21 1.30 -5.78
CA PRO A 476 16.79 1.84 -7.01
C PRO A 476 17.39 0.77 -7.93
N SER A 477 17.94 -0.31 -7.39
CA SER A 477 18.54 -1.41 -8.15
C SER A 477 17.53 -2.47 -8.63
N THR A 478 16.30 -2.44 -8.11
CA THR A 478 15.26 -3.45 -8.41
C THR A 478 14.47 -3.05 -9.65
N PRO A 479 14.23 -3.94 -10.62
CA PRO A 479 13.31 -3.67 -11.72
C PRO A 479 11.88 -3.38 -11.21
N VAL A 480 11.26 -2.33 -11.74
CA VAL A 480 9.89 -1.93 -11.40
C VAL A 480 9.03 -1.89 -12.65
N VAL A 481 7.97 -2.67 -12.68
CA VAL A 481 7.01 -2.71 -13.78
C VAL A 481 5.62 -2.35 -13.25
N LEU A 482 5.04 -1.28 -13.81
CA LEU A 482 3.69 -0.85 -13.49
C LEU A 482 2.72 -1.37 -14.55
N ASN A 483 1.64 -2.00 -14.12
CA ASN A 483 0.49 -2.39 -14.93
C ASN A 483 -0.71 -1.52 -14.55
N ILE A 484 -1.20 -0.71 -15.50
CA ILE A 484 -2.20 0.31 -15.22
C ILE A 484 -3.26 0.34 -16.33
N GLY A 485 -4.52 0.54 -15.97
CA GLY A 485 -5.60 0.73 -16.93
C GLY A 485 -5.56 2.11 -17.60
N ASP A 486 -6.05 2.18 -18.84
CA ASP A 486 -6.16 3.41 -19.63
C ASP A 486 -6.88 4.55 -18.87
N GLY A 487 -8.01 4.26 -18.25
CA GLY A 487 -8.73 5.22 -17.45
C GLY A 487 -7.94 5.68 -16.21
N SER A 488 -7.20 4.79 -15.56
CA SER A 488 -6.41 5.10 -14.37
C SER A 488 -5.24 6.04 -14.67
N VAL A 489 -4.57 5.89 -15.83
CA VAL A 489 -3.50 6.79 -16.28
C VAL A 489 -3.96 8.24 -16.28
N MET A 490 -5.20 8.50 -16.75
CA MET A 490 -5.71 9.87 -16.89
C MET A 490 -5.90 10.61 -15.57
N TYR A 491 -5.99 9.90 -14.44
CA TYR A 491 -6.05 10.54 -13.11
C TYR A 491 -4.69 11.05 -12.63
N SER A 492 -3.58 10.57 -13.21
CA SER A 492 -2.22 10.90 -12.74
C SER A 492 -1.20 11.05 -13.87
N ALA A 493 -1.65 11.34 -15.08
CA ALA A 493 -0.80 11.39 -16.27
C ALA A 493 0.42 12.34 -16.13
N SER A 494 0.31 13.42 -15.35
CA SER A 494 1.44 14.34 -15.10
C SER A 494 2.59 13.70 -14.30
N ALA A 495 2.42 12.48 -13.76
CA ALA A 495 3.51 11.72 -13.15
C ALA A 495 4.61 11.31 -14.14
N PHE A 496 4.30 11.21 -15.44
CA PHE A 496 5.33 10.97 -16.47
C PHE A 496 6.40 12.08 -16.47
N TRP A 497 5.98 13.33 -16.23
CA TRP A 497 6.94 14.43 -16.06
C TRP A 497 7.90 14.18 -14.89
N SER A 498 7.38 13.74 -13.73
CA SER A 498 8.22 13.43 -12.57
C SER A 498 9.17 12.25 -12.84
N MET A 499 8.71 11.22 -13.57
CA MET A 499 9.59 10.10 -14.01
C MET A 499 10.75 10.61 -14.86
N ALA A 500 10.47 11.46 -15.85
CA ALA A 500 11.48 12.05 -16.72
C ALA A 500 12.42 13.00 -15.95
N ARG A 501 11.84 13.87 -15.11
CA ARG A 501 12.58 14.87 -14.30
C ARG A 501 13.66 14.26 -13.43
N TYR A 502 13.36 13.13 -12.79
CA TYR A 502 14.26 12.47 -11.84
C TYR A 502 14.93 11.21 -12.41
N ASN A 503 14.80 10.97 -13.72
CA ASN A 503 15.27 9.74 -14.37
C ASN A 503 14.87 8.49 -13.55
N VAL A 504 13.58 8.36 -13.23
CA VAL A 504 13.06 7.22 -12.48
C VAL A 504 12.72 6.09 -13.46
N PRO A 505 13.58 5.07 -13.60
CA PRO A 505 13.45 4.07 -14.64
C PRO A 505 12.37 3.04 -14.27
N VAL A 506 11.14 3.30 -14.69
CA VAL A 506 9.98 2.41 -14.58
C VAL A 506 9.50 2.00 -15.96
N THR A 507 9.21 0.71 -16.14
CA THR A 507 8.47 0.24 -17.32
C THR A 507 6.98 0.26 -17.00
N THR A 508 6.24 1.13 -17.70
CA THR A 508 4.79 1.25 -17.54
C THR A 508 4.07 0.54 -18.67
N VAL A 509 3.23 -0.44 -18.34
CA VAL A 509 2.36 -1.15 -19.28
C VAL A 509 0.94 -0.65 -19.12
N VAL A 510 0.44 0.07 -20.13
CA VAL A 510 -0.93 0.60 -20.16
C VAL A 510 -1.83 -0.43 -20.84
N TRP A 511 -2.80 -0.96 -20.11
CA TRP A 511 -3.81 -1.89 -20.59
C TRP A 511 -4.98 -1.11 -21.18
N ASN A 512 -4.89 -0.78 -22.48
CA ASN A 512 -5.86 0.09 -23.14
C ASN A 512 -6.99 -0.71 -23.76
N ASN A 513 -8.15 -0.73 -23.10
CA ASN A 513 -9.39 -1.31 -23.63
C ASN A 513 -10.41 -0.24 -24.08
N HIS A 514 -10.01 1.04 -24.05
CA HIS A 514 -10.86 2.18 -24.37
C HIS A 514 -12.18 2.22 -23.58
N ASN A 515 -12.14 1.77 -22.29
CA ASN A 515 -13.42 1.61 -21.58
C ASN A 515 -13.28 1.53 -20.06
N TYR A 516 -14.25 2.10 -19.34
CA TYR A 516 -14.43 1.82 -17.91
C TYR A 516 -15.15 0.47 -17.69
N GLN A 517 -14.48 -0.63 -18.05
CA GLN A 517 -15.09 -1.96 -18.09
C GLN A 517 -15.61 -2.45 -16.74
N THR A 518 -14.91 -2.15 -15.64
CA THR A 518 -15.36 -2.51 -14.29
C THR A 518 -16.70 -1.87 -13.95
N VAL A 519 -16.88 -0.60 -14.30
CA VAL A 519 -18.15 0.12 -14.11
C VAL A 519 -19.22 -0.44 -15.02
N ARG A 520 -18.90 -0.70 -16.28
CA ARG A 520 -19.81 -1.33 -17.24
C ARG A 520 -20.31 -2.69 -16.76
N ASN A 521 -19.45 -3.51 -16.18
CA ASN A 521 -19.84 -4.81 -15.60
C ASN A 521 -20.91 -4.64 -14.51
N ALA A 522 -20.86 -3.56 -13.71
CA ALA A 522 -21.91 -3.27 -12.73
C ALA A 522 -23.24 -2.92 -13.39
N PHE A 523 -23.24 -2.06 -14.40
CA PHE A 523 -24.45 -1.77 -15.18
C PHE A 523 -25.04 -3.02 -15.85
N TYR A 524 -24.18 -3.89 -16.38
CA TYR A 524 -24.62 -5.14 -17.02
C TYR A 524 -25.29 -6.08 -16.01
N ARG A 525 -24.76 -6.18 -14.77
CA ARG A 525 -25.37 -7.00 -13.71
C ARG A 525 -26.73 -6.49 -13.24
N LEU A 526 -26.96 -5.15 -13.28
CA LEU A 526 -28.27 -4.58 -12.95
C LEU A 526 -29.41 -5.06 -13.85
N ASP A 527 -29.10 -5.63 -15.02
CA ASP A 527 -30.05 -6.11 -16.01
C ASP A 527 -31.12 -5.08 -16.44
N GLY A 528 -30.76 -3.81 -16.32
CA GLY A 528 -31.62 -2.66 -16.58
C GLY A 528 -31.64 -2.20 -18.04
N SER A 529 -32.06 -0.96 -18.26
CA SER A 529 -32.17 -0.34 -19.58
C SER A 529 -30.86 -0.27 -20.34
N ALA A 530 -29.73 -0.05 -19.62
CA ALA A 530 -28.40 0.03 -20.22
C ALA A 530 -28.02 -1.28 -20.93
N LYS A 531 -28.28 -2.44 -20.30
CA LYS A 531 -28.03 -3.75 -20.87
C LYS A 531 -28.99 -4.04 -22.03
N LYS A 532 -30.30 -3.78 -21.83
CA LYS A 532 -31.34 -4.06 -22.85
C LYS A 532 -31.15 -3.27 -24.15
N LYS A 533 -30.59 -2.06 -24.05
CA LYS A 533 -30.36 -1.15 -25.19
C LYS A 533 -28.91 -1.17 -25.69
N GLU A 534 -28.01 -1.92 -25.02
CA GLU A 534 -26.55 -1.88 -25.26
C GLU A 534 -25.97 -0.47 -25.19
N GLN A 535 -26.56 0.39 -24.33
CA GLN A 535 -26.18 1.80 -24.14
C GLN A 535 -25.63 2.01 -22.73
N TYR A 536 -24.34 2.27 -22.60
CA TYR A 536 -23.63 2.43 -21.32
C TYR A 536 -23.09 3.85 -21.20
N PRO A 537 -23.85 4.80 -20.59
CA PRO A 537 -23.46 6.21 -20.50
C PRO A 537 -22.14 6.41 -19.79
N GLY A 538 -21.21 7.17 -20.40
CA GLY A 538 -19.93 7.55 -19.79
C GLY A 538 -18.89 6.44 -19.71
N MET A 539 -19.09 5.28 -20.36
CA MET A 539 -18.17 4.14 -20.20
C MET A 539 -17.13 4.03 -21.32
N PHE A 540 -17.44 4.47 -22.53
CA PHE A 540 -16.57 4.33 -23.69
C PHE A 540 -15.57 5.51 -23.76
N LEU A 541 -14.27 5.19 -23.89
CA LEU A 541 -13.16 6.14 -23.93
C LEU A 541 -12.44 6.16 -25.30
N GLY A 542 -13.03 5.55 -26.31
CA GLY A 542 -12.39 5.37 -27.61
C GLY A 542 -12.73 6.44 -28.66
N ASP A 543 -13.52 7.48 -28.30
CA ASP A 543 -13.86 8.56 -29.23
C ASP A 543 -13.91 9.92 -28.47
N PRO A 544 -12.85 10.76 -28.60
CA PRO A 544 -11.58 10.44 -29.26
C PRO A 544 -10.73 9.44 -28.47
N ALA A 545 -10.01 8.57 -29.16
CA ALA A 545 -9.06 7.66 -28.54
C ALA A 545 -7.79 8.40 -28.06
N ILE A 546 -7.31 8.05 -26.87
CA ILE A 546 -6.06 8.59 -26.33
C ILE A 546 -4.91 7.68 -26.78
N ASP A 547 -3.80 8.29 -27.24
CA ASP A 547 -2.53 7.65 -27.46
C ASP A 547 -1.63 7.89 -26.24
N PHE A 548 -1.48 6.87 -25.40
CA PHE A 548 -0.71 6.99 -24.16
C PHE A 548 0.80 7.05 -24.38
N SER A 549 1.29 6.53 -25.51
CA SER A 549 2.69 6.64 -25.87
C SER A 549 3.05 8.08 -26.24
N LEU A 550 2.19 8.78 -26.98
CA LEU A 550 2.35 10.20 -27.29
C LEU A 550 2.15 11.09 -26.05
N LEU A 551 1.20 10.76 -25.19
CA LEU A 551 0.96 11.47 -23.93
C LEU A 551 2.20 11.42 -23.03
N ALA A 552 2.83 10.27 -22.88
CA ALA A 552 4.07 10.09 -22.13
C ALA A 552 5.24 10.85 -22.79
N LYS A 553 5.35 10.77 -24.11
CA LYS A 553 6.40 11.45 -24.89
C LYS A 553 6.34 12.98 -24.74
N SER A 554 5.14 13.56 -24.67
CA SER A 554 4.96 15.00 -24.44
C SER A 554 5.52 15.48 -23.11
N GLN A 555 5.77 14.55 -22.16
CA GLN A 555 6.30 14.79 -20.82
C GLN A 555 7.73 14.24 -20.64
N GLY A 556 8.38 13.84 -21.72
CA GLY A 556 9.78 13.38 -21.71
C GLY A 556 9.98 11.90 -21.49
N VAL A 557 8.93 11.07 -21.51
CA VAL A 557 9.04 9.61 -21.38
C VAL A 557 8.84 8.94 -22.74
N SER A 558 9.81 8.14 -23.19
CA SER A 558 9.72 7.37 -24.42
C SER A 558 8.68 6.24 -24.29
N GLY A 559 8.08 5.86 -25.44
CA GLY A 559 7.12 4.76 -25.42
C GLY A 559 6.68 4.33 -26.81
N GLU A 560 5.90 3.27 -26.84
CA GLU A 560 5.32 2.69 -28.06
C GLU A 560 3.92 2.14 -27.82
N ARG A 561 3.19 1.96 -28.94
CA ARG A 561 1.85 1.36 -28.95
C ARG A 561 1.90 -0.01 -29.61
N VAL A 562 1.31 -1.01 -28.96
CA VAL A 562 1.26 -2.42 -29.38
C VAL A 562 -0.17 -2.82 -29.66
N THR A 563 -0.45 -3.30 -30.88
CA THR A 563 -1.76 -3.78 -31.34
C THR A 563 -1.74 -5.26 -31.72
N GLU A 564 -0.52 -5.80 -31.98
CA GLU A 564 -0.35 -7.18 -32.43
C GLU A 564 0.18 -8.08 -31.30
N PRO A 565 -0.41 -9.27 -31.08
CA PRO A 565 0.00 -10.17 -29.99
C PRO A 565 1.50 -10.53 -29.99
N ASP A 566 2.07 -10.75 -31.17
CA ASP A 566 3.47 -11.17 -31.33
C ASP A 566 4.48 -10.04 -31.06
N ALA A 567 4.02 -8.79 -30.99
CA ALA A 567 4.86 -7.64 -30.68
C ALA A 567 5.05 -7.41 -29.16
N ILE A 568 4.24 -8.05 -28.30
CA ILE A 568 4.22 -7.79 -26.84
C ILE A 568 5.59 -8.12 -26.21
N ALA A 569 6.12 -9.32 -26.44
CA ALA A 569 7.37 -9.76 -25.83
C ALA A 569 8.55 -8.83 -26.17
N SER A 570 8.65 -8.41 -27.45
CA SER A 570 9.71 -7.50 -27.90
C SER A 570 9.55 -6.09 -27.33
N ALA A 571 8.31 -5.60 -27.16
CA ALA A 571 8.04 -4.32 -26.53
C ALA A 571 8.39 -4.33 -25.03
N LEU A 572 8.01 -5.39 -24.31
CA LEU A 572 8.39 -5.58 -22.90
C LEU A 572 9.91 -5.59 -22.73
N LYS A 573 10.62 -6.30 -23.61
CA LYS A 573 12.08 -6.32 -23.59
C LYS A 573 12.67 -4.92 -23.80
N ARG A 574 12.17 -4.13 -24.77
CA ARG A 574 12.63 -2.74 -24.97
C ARG A 574 12.39 -1.87 -23.73
N GLY A 575 11.24 -2.03 -23.06
CA GLY A 575 10.96 -1.33 -21.81
C GLY A 575 11.93 -1.70 -20.68
N LEU A 576 12.26 -2.98 -20.52
CA LEU A 576 13.23 -3.45 -19.53
C LEU A 576 14.66 -2.99 -19.88
N ASP A 577 15.05 -3.02 -21.16
CA ASP A 577 16.34 -2.51 -21.64
C ASP A 577 16.46 -0.99 -21.39
N ALA A 578 15.39 -0.21 -21.60
CA ALA A 578 15.34 1.21 -21.25
C ALA A 578 15.54 1.42 -19.74
N GLN A 579 14.87 0.62 -18.93
CA GLN A 579 15.01 0.66 -17.48
C GLN A 579 16.44 0.36 -17.01
N GLN A 580 17.15 -0.57 -17.66
CA GLN A 580 18.56 -0.85 -17.38
C GLN A 580 19.48 0.33 -17.73
N ARG A 581 19.13 1.14 -18.75
CA ARG A 581 19.83 2.38 -19.09
C ARG A 581 19.49 3.56 -18.19
N GLY A 582 18.60 3.38 -17.19
CA GLY A 582 18.15 4.45 -16.31
C GLY A 582 17.01 5.30 -16.88
N GLU A 583 16.29 4.82 -17.90
CA GLU A 583 15.25 5.54 -18.62
C GLU A 583 13.86 4.97 -18.30
N PRO A 584 12.83 5.81 -18.03
CA PRO A 584 11.44 5.36 -17.98
C PRO A 584 10.92 5.05 -19.38
N TYR A 585 10.00 4.06 -19.48
CA TYR A 585 9.42 3.65 -20.75
C TYR A 585 7.95 3.27 -20.63
N VAL A 586 7.13 3.66 -21.62
CA VAL A 586 5.70 3.35 -21.68
C VAL A 586 5.40 2.39 -22.82
N ILE A 587 4.66 1.33 -22.53
CA ILE A 587 4.15 0.37 -23.49
C ILE A 587 2.63 0.40 -23.42
N GLU A 588 1.99 1.01 -24.41
CA GLU A 588 0.54 0.97 -24.54
C GLU A 588 0.13 -0.30 -25.27
N VAL A 589 -0.57 -1.20 -24.63
CA VAL A 589 -1.10 -2.42 -25.24
C VAL A 589 -2.60 -2.29 -25.45
N VAL A 590 -3.04 -2.30 -26.71
CA VAL A 590 -4.47 -2.23 -27.05
C VAL A 590 -5.07 -3.63 -26.90
N ILE A 591 -5.93 -3.78 -25.91
CA ILE A 591 -6.52 -5.06 -25.55
C ILE A 591 -8.02 -5.11 -25.86
N THR A 592 -8.55 -6.31 -26.05
CA THR A 592 -9.99 -6.51 -26.15
C THR A 592 -10.68 -6.26 -24.80
N ARG A 593 -11.90 -5.78 -24.86
CA ARG A 593 -12.77 -5.67 -23.69
C ARG A 593 -13.31 -7.06 -23.36
N VAL A 594 -13.27 -7.43 -22.09
CA VAL A 594 -13.79 -8.70 -21.58
C VAL A 594 -14.77 -8.41 -20.44
N GLY A 595 -15.98 -8.98 -20.53
CA GLY A 595 -17.01 -8.82 -19.52
C GLY A 595 -18.37 -8.40 -20.08
N GLY A 596 -19.27 -7.98 -19.20
CA GLY A 596 -20.63 -7.60 -19.56
C GLY A 596 -20.69 -6.36 -20.46
N GLY A 597 -21.45 -6.43 -21.57
CA GLY A 597 -21.61 -5.33 -22.53
C GLY A 597 -20.32 -4.93 -23.27
N ALA A 598 -19.29 -5.79 -23.27
CA ALA A 598 -17.96 -5.50 -23.82
C ALA A 598 -17.97 -5.08 -25.30
N ALA A 599 -18.92 -5.57 -26.10
CA ALA A 599 -19.01 -5.26 -27.53
C ALA A 599 -19.47 -3.82 -27.81
N SER A 600 -20.22 -3.20 -26.89
CA SER A 600 -20.81 -1.88 -27.14
C SER A 600 -19.75 -0.78 -27.17
N THR A 601 -19.80 0.06 -28.20
CA THR A 601 -19.04 1.31 -28.34
C THR A 601 -19.93 2.53 -28.23
N TRP A 602 -21.17 2.33 -27.76
CA TRP A 602 -22.12 3.42 -27.62
C TRP A 602 -21.58 4.50 -26.66
N HIS A 603 -21.69 5.74 -27.08
CA HIS A 603 -21.48 6.94 -26.26
C HIS A 603 -22.47 8.02 -26.71
N GLN A 604 -22.83 8.89 -25.79
CA GLN A 604 -23.70 10.00 -26.12
C GLN A 604 -22.93 11.00 -26.99
N LYS A 605 -23.48 11.32 -28.15
CA LYS A 605 -22.95 12.34 -29.03
C LYS A 605 -23.53 13.69 -28.59
N PHE A 606 -22.68 14.58 -28.17
CA PHE A 606 -23.01 15.95 -27.88
C PHE A 606 -21.98 16.85 -28.56
N ASN A 607 -22.42 17.82 -29.34
CA ASN A 607 -21.53 18.69 -30.10
C ASN A 607 -22.03 20.14 -30.05
N LEU A 608 -21.41 20.98 -29.25
CA LEU A 608 -21.75 22.40 -29.07
C LEU A 608 -21.74 23.18 -30.39
N ALA A 609 -20.85 22.83 -31.33
CA ALA A 609 -20.78 23.53 -32.64
C ALA A 609 -21.98 23.22 -33.54
N LEU A 610 -22.66 22.10 -33.33
CA LEU A 610 -23.87 21.74 -34.10
C LEU A 610 -25.17 22.23 -33.45
N GLU A 611 -25.20 22.43 -32.13
CA GLU A 611 -26.37 22.90 -31.41
C GLU A 611 -26.57 24.44 -31.50
N GLY A 612 -25.52 25.18 -31.82
CA GLY A 612 -25.59 26.66 -32.06
C GLY A 612 -25.99 27.06 -33.49
N ALA A 613 -26.25 26.08 -34.38
CA ALA A 613 -26.61 26.33 -35.79
C ALA A 613 -28.11 26.10 -36.09
N ASN A 614 -28.94 25.87 -35.07
CA ASN A 614 -30.41 25.74 -35.20
C ASN A 614 -31.11 26.94 -34.60
#